data_f4a25b81c4b4d067fd7e6d533b331946
#
_entry.id   f4a25b81c4b4d067fd7e6d533b331946
#
_cell.length_a   1.000
_cell.length_b   1.000
_cell.length_c   1.000
_cell.angle_alpha   90.00
_cell.angle_beta   90.00
_cell.angle_gamma   90.00
#
_symmetry.space_group_name_H-M   'P 1'
#
loop_
_entity.id
_entity.type
_entity.pdbx_description
1 polymer ?
#
loop_
_entity_poly.entity_id
_entity_poly.type
_entity_poly.pdbx_seq_one_letter_code
_entity_poly.pdbx_strand_id
1 'polypeptide(L)'
;MKIRAVTLFTDDLASLPNLLDRVNAGISAVSSKYGVSVVTKRVTLPFVSSINAAKEQLRILKSIAARRGYVYSGLSLMTPLDPITVAKLIEEYDTYSMIWMPDYDDDAANFYVNLLKAMSSEEPLAARKVAVLLGDLIETPYYPASVNVKGGTGLSIAILYASDLLSSSGDLQRRIKNLVGKANAIGEELSELAGVEYRGIDASLSPWGQDSVVKVIEKVGGLRFGELGTLAVIGLINRLISELPLSKTGFNEIMLPLGEDDELKARFNDGLVDLFKLISYTQVCVAGIDMVPVPISELGLIKNLILDLSEVVRVKGRSLGIRLIPARETGIDLGEDFGKSPVISLLTGKVLK
;
A
#
# COMPACT_ATOMS: atom_id res chain seq x y z
N MET A 1 -4.43 -15.20 11.82
CA MET A 1 -4.31 -13.74 11.58
C MET A 1 -2.87 -13.31 11.80
N LYS A 2 -2.32 -12.49 10.90
CA LYS A 2 -0.98 -11.89 11.02
C LYS A 2 -1.11 -10.37 11.07
N ILE A 3 -0.24 -9.69 11.80
CA ILE A 3 -0.09 -8.25 11.72
C ILE A 3 0.77 -7.96 10.48
N ARG A 4 0.18 -7.38 9.43
CA ARG A 4 0.89 -7.07 8.17
C ARG A 4 2.00 -6.06 8.40
N ALA A 5 1.67 -5.00 9.15
CA ALA A 5 2.61 -3.94 9.46
C ALA A 5 2.37 -3.35 10.84
N VAL A 6 3.45 -3.04 11.52
CA VAL A 6 3.49 -2.10 12.64
C VAL A 6 4.25 -0.89 12.14
N THR A 7 3.57 0.26 12.06
CA THR A 7 4.14 1.51 11.50
C THR A 7 4.25 2.58 12.58
N LEU A 8 5.48 2.96 12.88
CA LEU A 8 5.81 4.10 13.73
C LEU A 8 5.88 5.35 12.84
N PHE A 9 5.04 6.32 13.11
CA PHE A 9 5.12 7.66 12.56
C PHE A 9 5.90 8.54 13.52
N THR A 10 6.86 9.32 13.05
CA THR A 10 7.61 10.23 13.91
C THR A 10 8.25 11.36 13.10
N ASP A 11 8.42 12.52 13.71
CA ASP A 11 9.26 13.64 13.27
C ASP A 11 10.50 13.83 14.17
N ASP A 12 10.60 13.04 15.25
CA ASP A 12 11.71 13.04 16.21
C ASP A 12 12.77 11.98 15.87
N LEU A 13 13.71 12.35 15.01
CA LEU A 13 14.84 11.49 14.66
C LEU A 13 15.87 11.33 15.79
N ALA A 14 15.92 12.26 16.75
CA ALA A 14 16.86 12.18 17.87
C ALA A 14 16.49 11.05 18.83
N SER A 15 15.19 10.86 19.10
CA SER A 15 14.68 9.80 19.97
C SER A 15 14.47 8.47 19.24
N LEU A 16 14.67 8.42 17.92
CA LEU A 16 14.35 7.26 17.08
C LEU A 16 14.95 5.93 17.60
N PRO A 17 16.22 5.84 18.03
CA PRO A 17 16.78 4.59 18.56
C PRO A 17 15.97 4.02 19.71
N ASN A 18 15.66 4.85 20.71
CA ASN A 18 14.90 4.47 21.90
C ASN A 18 13.44 4.12 21.57
N LEU A 19 12.82 4.86 20.64
CA LEU A 19 11.46 4.57 20.14
C LEU A 19 11.39 3.19 19.51
N LEU A 20 12.32 2.86 18.60
CA LEU A 20 12.35 1.56 17.92
C LEU A 20 12.62 0.40 18.89
N ASP A 21 13.47 0.60 19.89
CA ASP A 21 13.76 -0.43 20.89
C ASP A 21 12.52 -0.72 21.75
N ARG A 22 11.74 0.31 22.16
CA ARG A 22 10.47 0.13 22.88
C ARG A 22 9.40 -0.54 22.01
N VAL A 23 9.27 -0.13 20.74
CA VAL A 23 8.33 -0.76 19.80
C VAL A 23 8.69 -2.23 19.57
N ASN A 24 9.98 -2.57 19.44
CA ASN A 24 10.42 -3.96 19.32
C ASN A 24 10.10 -4.79 20.57
N ALA A 25 10.30 -4.24 21.77
CA ALA A 25 9.93 -4.89 23.03
C ALA A 25 8.42 -5.13 23.10
N GLY A 26 7.60 -4.13 22.75
CA GLY A 26 6.15 -4.24 22.67
C GLY A 26 5.70 -5.29 21.65
N ILE A 27 6.29 -5.31 20.44
CA ILE A 27 6.00 -6.33 19.41
C ILE A 27 6.27 -7.73 19.97
N SER A 28 7.41 -7.93 20.63
CA SER A 28 7.77 -9.23 21.22
C SER A 28 6.75 -9.68 22.28
N ALA A 29 6.32 -8.75 23.14
CA ALA A 29 5.33 -9.01 24.18
C ALA A 29 3.97 -9.41 23.63
N VAL A 30 3.40 -8.61 22.70
CA VAL A 30 2.08 -8.92 22.09
C VAL A 30 2.15 -10.16 21.21
N SER A 31 3.24 -10.39 20.48
CA SER A 31 3.42 -11.61 19.67
C SER A 31 3.39 -12.86 20.53
N SER A 32 4.10 -12.85 21.66
CA SER A 32 4.12 -13.95 22.63
C SER A 32 2.75 -14.15 23.28
N LYS A 33 2.09 -13.07 23.72
CA LYS A 33 0.80 -13.13 24.42
C LYS A 33 -0.35 -13.62 23.54
N TYR A 34 -0.41 -13.14 22.30
CA TYR A 34 -1.54 -13.38 21.39
C TYR A 34 -1.28 -14.46 20.34
N GLY A 35 -0.06 -14.99 20.24
CA GLY A 35 0.33 -15.95 19.22
C GLY A 35 0.24 -15.37 17.80
N VAL A 36 0.58 -14.09 17.63
CA VAL A 36 0.56 -13.41 16.33
C VAL A 36 1.97 -13.11 15.84
N SER A 37 2.15 -13.10 14.51
CA SER A 37 3.40 -12.67 13.89
C SER A 37 3.24 -11.30 13.25
N VAL A 38 4.30 -10.50 13.27
CA VAL A 38 4.43 -9.22 12.56
C VAL A 38 5.25 -9.45 11.30
N VAL A 39 4.67 -9.15 10.12
CA VAL A 39 5.33 -9.36 8.82
C VAL A 39 6.35 -8.25 8.56
N THR A 40 5.97 -6.99 8.76
CA THR A 40 6.86 -5.84 8.54
C THR A 40 6.81 -4.84 9.68
N LYS A 41 7.97 -4.29 10.01
CA LYS A 41 8.13 -3.14 10.92
C LYS A 41 8.50 -1.92 10.09
N ARG A 42 7.84 -0.78 10.34
CA ARG A 42 7.92 0.39 9.47
C ARG A 42 8.15 1.67 10.26
N VAL A 43 8.93 2.60 9.67
CA VAL A 43 9.09 3.98 10.16
C VAL A 43 8.70 4.94 9.07
N THR A 44 7.85 5.90 9.40
CA THR A 44 7.35 6.90 8.45
C THR A 44 7.62 8.30 8.96
N LEU A 45 8.25 9.11 8.11
CA LEU A 45 8.56 10.52 8.37
C LEU A 45 7.56 11.47 7.68
N PRO A 46 7.57 12.76 8.04
CA PRO A 46 6.85 13.79 7.29
C PRO A 46 7.39 13.98 5.87
N PHE A 47 6.73 14.85 5.11
CA PHE A 47 7.19 15.29 3.79
C PHE A 47 8.57 15.95 3.85
N VAL A 48 9.35 15.76 2.80
CA VAL A 48 10.63 16.47 2.61
C VAL A 48 10.43 17.73 1.78
N SER A 49 11.17 18.78 2.13
CA SER A 49 11.12 20.07 1.44
C SER A 49 12.25 20.27 0.43
N SER A 50 13.30 19.42 0.48
CA SER A 50 14.47 19.55 -0.38
C SER A 50 15.29 18.27 -0.44
N ILE A 51 16.10 18.15 -1.49
CA ILE A 51 17.05 17.00 -1.65
C ILE A 51 18.05 16.94 -0.49
N ASN A 52 18.51 18.07 0.03
CA ASN A 52 19.47 18.08 1.15
C ASN A 52 18.83 17.58 2.45
N ALA A 53 17.62 18.03 2.77
CA ALA A 53 16.86 17.52 3.92
C ALA A 53 16.59 16.02 3.78
N ALA A 54 16.22 15.57 2.58
CA ALA A 54 16.02 14.15 2.29
C ALA A 54 17.29 13.32 2.57
N LYS A 55 18.43 13.74 2.05
CA LYS A 55 19.72 13.03 2.25
C LYS A 55 20.09 12.91 3.73
N GLU A 56 19.88 13.96 4.51
CA GLU A 56 20.19 13.95 5.93
C GLU A 56 19.33 12.94 6.68
N GLN A 57 18.01 13.02 6.53
CA GLN A 57 17.09 12.10 7.23
C GLN A 57 17.22 10.64 6.75
N LEU A 58 17.45 10.40 5.45
CA LEU A 58 17.65 9.05 4.90
C LEU A 58 18.93 8.40 5.45
N ARG A 59 20.01 9.17 5.63
CA ARG A 59 21.24 8.67 6.27
C ARG A 59 20.97 8.20 7.70
N ILE A 60 20.19 8.96 8.47
CA ILE A 60 19.79 8.60 9.83
C ILE A 60 18.93 7.33 9.81
N LEU A 61 17.89 7.27 8.96
CA LEU A 61 17.02 6.11 8.83
C LEU A 61 17.80 4.84 8.46
N LYS A 62 18.69 4.91 7.46
CA LYS A 62 19.54 3.79 7.05
C LYS A 62 20.44 3.30 8.19
N SER A 63 21.00 4.21 8.97
CA SER A 63 21.89 3.87 10.08
C SER A 63 21.18 3.31 11.31
N ILE A 64 19.94 3.71 11.57
CA ILE A 64 19.20 3.39 12.80
C ILE A 64 18.08 2.40 12.54
N ALA A 65 17.17 2.69 11.59
CA ALA A 65 15.97 1.90 11.36
C ALA A 65 16.29 0.59 10.63
N ALA A 66 17.06 0.64 9.53
CA ALA A 66 17.39 -0.55 8.76
C ALA A 66 18.15 -1.59 9.61
N ARG A 67 19.09 -1.16 10.46
CA ARG A 67 19.84 -2.05 11.35
C ARG A 67 18.97 -2.76 12.39
N ARG A 68 17.77 -2.24 12.67
CA ARG A 68 16.77 -2.83 13.57
C ARG A 68 15.69 -3.63 12.85
N GLY A 69 15.86 -3.85 11.54
CA GLY A 69 14.92 -4.60 10.70
C GLY A 69 13.65 -3.83 10.36
N TYR A 70 13.72 -2.49 10.31
CA TYR A 70 12.62 -1.66 9.84
C TYR A 70 12.84 -1.25 8.38
N VAL A 71 11.79 -1.33 7.58
CA VAL A 71 11.68 -0.59 6.33
C VAL A 71 11.15 0.81 6.61
N TYR A 72 11.46 1.80 5.76
CA TYR A 72 11.12 3.18 6.08
C TYR A 72 10.66 3.98 4.85
N SER A 73 9.77 4.95 5.11
CA SER A 73 9.32 5.98 4.19
C SER A 73 9.87 7.34 4.66
N GLY A 74 10.89 7.80 4.00
CA GLY A 74 11.61 9.03 4.35
C GLY A 74 11.81 9.96 3.16
N LEU A 75 11.05 9.80 2.07
CA LEU A 75 11.17 10.62 0.86
C LEU A 75 9.79 10.96 0.27
N SER A 76 8.80 11.19 1.13
CA SER A 76 7.48 11.60 0.64
C SER A 76 7.48 13.06 0.20
N LEU A 77 6.82 13.36 -0.93
CA LEU A 77 6.90 14.63 -1.66
C LEU A 77 5.53 15.28 -1.75
N MET A 78 5.47 16.55 -1.37
CA MET A 78 4.31 17.42 -1.59
C MET A 78 4.43 18.20 -2.90
N THR A 79 5.66 18.46 -3.32
CA THR A 79 6.00 19.13 -4.59
C THR A 79 7.08 18.35 -5.33
N PRO A 80 7.04 18.33 -6.68
CA PRO A 80 8.07 17.70 -7.49
C PRO A 80 9.48 18.22 -7.18
N LEU A 81 10.44 17.29 -7.15
CA LEU A 81 11.88 17.56 -7.09
C LEU A 81 12.54 17.08 -8.38
N ASP A 82 13.89 17.00 -8.45
CA ASP A 82 14.55 16.41 -9.60
C ASP A 82 14.31 14.88 -9.66
N PRO A 83 13.64 14.33 -10.70
CA PRO A 83 13.24 12.93 -10.74
C PRO A 83 14.44 11.95 -10.78
N ILE A 84 15.54 12.35 -11.42
CA ILE A 84 16.76 11.50 -11.50
C ILE A 84 17.40 11.38 -10.11
N THR A 85 17.49 12.50 -9.40
CA THR A 85 18.03 12.50 -8.03
C THR A 85 17.13 11.72 -7.08
N VAL A 86 15.81 11.86 -7.18
CA VAL A 86 14.84 11.10 -6.37
C VAL A 86 14.96 9.60 -6.64
N ALA A 87 15.07 9.16 -7.90
CA ALA A 87 15.30 7.77 -8.26
C ALA A 87 16.55 7.19 -7.57
N LYS A 88 17.67 7.90 -7.68
CA LYS A 88 18.94 7.51 -7.03
C LYS A 88 18.85 7.43 -5.51
N LEU A 89 18.13 8.36 -4.87
CA LEU A 89 17.94 8.32 -3.42
C LEU A 89 17.08 7.12 -2.98
N ILE A 90 16.04 6.77 -3.74
CA ILE A 90 15.21 5.60 -3.45
C ILE A 90 16.04 4.32 -3.54
N GLU A 91 16.86 4.20 -4.56
CA GLU A 91 17.74 3.06 -4.77
C GLU A 91 18.85 2.98 -3.71
N GLU A 92 19.61 4.08 -3.51
CA GLU A 92 20.73 4.14 -2.58
C GLU A 92 20.31 3.86 -1.13
N TYR A 93 19.18 4.39 -0.71
CA TYR A 93 18.72 4.29 0.69
C TYR A 93 17.66 3.22 0.91
N ASP A 94 17.19 2.54 -0.13
CA ASP A 94 16.14 1.51 -0.03
C ASP A 94 14.86 2.05 0.62
N THR A 95 14.50 3.32 0.34
CA THR A 95 13.40 4.05 0.99
C THR A 95 12.12 4.03 0.16
N TYR A 96 10.98 4.10 0.84
CA TYR A 96 9.69 4.33 0.20
C TYR A 96 9.42 5.82 0.04
N SER A 97 8.62 6.16 -0.99
CA SER A 97 8.28 7.53 -1.37
C SER A 97 6.82 7.62 -1.79
N MET A 98 6.12 8.62 -1.29
CA MET A 98 4.78 8.97 -1.74
C MET A 98 4.81 10.36 -2.37
N ILE A 99 4.13 10.50 -3.52
CA ILE A 99 3.89 11.77 -4.19
C ILE A 99 2.43 12.13 -3.94
N TRP A 100 2.18 13.20 -3.20
CA TRP A 100 0.81 13.64 -2.96
C TRP A 100 0.30 14.52 -4.10
N MET A 101 -0.88 14.20 -4.61
CA MET A 101 -1.55 14.91 -5.68
C MET A 101 -3.03 15.07 -5.30
N PRO A 102 -3.42 16.19 -4.65
CA PRO A 102 -4.79 16.37 -4.16
C PRO A 102 -5.84 16.43 -5.27
N ASP A 103 -5.48 16.93 -6.45
CA ASP A 103 -6.23 16.90 -7.71
C ASP A 103 -5.23 16.67 -8.82
N TYR A 104 -5.72 16.44 -10.05
CA TYR A 104 -4.80 16.31 -11.21
C TYR A 104 -3.90 17.54 -11.34
N ASP A 105 -2.61 17.28 -11.37
CA ASP A 105 -1.56 18.28 -11.57
C ASP A 105 -0.58 17.76 -12.65
N ASP A 106 -0.45 18.51 -13.75
CA ASP A 106 0.34 18.07 -14.91
C ASP A 106 1.84 17.99 -14.58
N ASP A 107 2.36 18.87 -13.74
CA ASP A 107 3.78 18.88 -13.35
C ASP A 107 4.08 17.69 -12.44
N ALA A 108 3.22 17.39 -11.47
CA ALA A 108 3.35 16.21 -10.61
C ALA A 108 3.18 14.90 -11.41
N ALA A 109 2.26 14.85 -12.38
CA ALA A 109 2.08 13.72 -13.27
C ALA A 109 3.30 13.50 -14.17
N ASN A 110 3.84 14.59 -14.77
CA ASN A 110 5.09 14.54 -15.53
C ASN A 110 6.28 14.11 -14.66
N PHE A 111 6.36 14.61 -13.44
CA PHE A 111 7.39 14.20 -12.50
C PHE A 111 7.32 12.69 -12.25
N TYR A 112 6.14 12.12 -11.95
CA TYR A 112 5.98 10.68 -11.73
C TYR A 112 6.37 9.86 -12.97
N VAL A 113 5.95 10.25 -14.17
CA VAL A 113 6.36 9.59 -15.42
C VAL A 113 7.88 9.63 -15.60
N ASN A 114 8.52 10.77 -15.38
CA ASN A 114 9.96 10.92 -15.53
C ASN A 114 10.74 10.15 -14.45
N LEU A 115 10.20 10.07 -13.23
CA LEU A 115 10.75 9.24 -12.16
C LEU A 115 10.73 7.75 -12.55
N LEU A 116 9.60 7.24 -13.07
CA LEU A 116 9.51 5.86 -13.56
C LEU A 116 10.44 5.59 -14.75
N LYS A 117 10.61 6.55 -15.67
CA LYS A 117 11.60 6.45 -16.76
C LYS A 117 13.03 6.36 -16.24
N ALA A 118 13.39 7.17 -15.24
CA ALA A 118 14.71 7.12 -14.63
C ALA A 118 14.97 5.75 -13.98
N MET A 119 14.01 5.24 -13.22
CA MET A 119 14.09 3.91 -12.57
C MET A 119 14.14 2.77 -13.60
N SER A 120 13.43 2.89 -14.72
CA SER A 120 13.39 1.84 -15.75
C SER A 120 14.74 1.55 -16.41
N SER A 121 15.67 2.51 -16.37
CA SER A 121 17.02 2.38 -16.97
C SER A 121 17.95 1.57 -16.08
N GLU A 122 17.82 1.70 -14.76
CA GLU A 122 18.76 1.16 -13.75
C GLU A 122 18.12 -0.02 -13.01
N GLU A 123 17.16 0.22 -12.14
CA GLU A 123 16.52 -0.78 -11.29
C GLU A 123 14.98 -0.66 -11.37
N PRO A 124 14.32 -1.29 -12.37
CA PRO A 124 12.87 -1.17 -12.56
C PRO A 124 12.05 -1.57 -11.33
N LEU A 125 12.54 -2.52 -10.53
CA LEU A 125 11.88 -2.97 -9.30
C LEU A 125 11.87 -1.91 -8.19
N ALA A 126 12.76 -0.92 -8.24
CA ALA A 126 12.74 0.19 -7.29
C ALA A 126 11.42 0.98 -7.37
N ALA A 127 10.74 0.98 -8.53
CA ALA A 127 9.45 1.63 -8.72
C ALA A 127 8.34 1.08 -7.80
N ARG A 128 8.45 -0.17 -7.31
CA ARG A 128 7.52 -0.72 -6.30
C ARG A 128 7.50 0.08 -4.98
N LYS A 129 8.51 0.92 -4.75
CA LYS A 129 8.64 1.77 -3.57
C LYS A 129 8.07 3.17 -3.73
N VAL A 130 7.48 3.47 -4.89
CA VAL A 130 6.90 4.77 -5.18
C VAL A 130 5.42 4.64 -5.47
N ALA A 131 4.60 5.52 -4.88
CA ALA A 131 3.20 5.66 -5.25
C ALA A 131 2.81 7.14 -5.37
N VAL A 132 1.82 7.41 -6.21
CA VAL A 132 1.04 8.64 -6.16
C VAL A 132 -0.17 8.40 -5.26
N LEU A 133 -0.45 9.34 -4.36
CA LEU A 133 -1.70 9.39 -3.60
C LEU A 133 -2.56 10.53 -4.17
N LEU A 134 -3.69 10.17 -4.79
CA LEU A 134 -4.68 11.09 -5.31
C LEU A 134 -5.74 11.42 -4.27
N GLY A 135 -6.15 12.68 -4.18
CA GLY A 135 -7.21 13.15 -3.28
C GLY A 135 -6.70 13.61 -1.93
N ASP A 136 -7.54 13.46 -0.92
CA ASP A 136 -7.23 13.90 0.44
C ASP A 136 -6.02 13.18 1.02
N LEU A 137 -5.25 13.91 1.83
CA LEU A 137 -4.11 13.36 2.51
C LEU A 137 -4.56 12.44 3.65
N ILE A 138 -4.16 11.18 3.59
CA ILE A 138 -4.46 10.18 4.61
C ILE A 138 -3.19 9.68 5.28
N GLU A 139 -3.24 9.42 6.59
CA GLU A 139 -2.18 8.75 7.30
C GLU A 139 -2.45 7.24 7.30
N THR A 140 -1.60 6.46 6.65
CA THR A 140 -1.80 5.02 6.49
C THR A 140 -0.56 4.22 6.84
N PRO A 141 -0.70 3.03 7.46
CA PRO A 141 0.41 2.10 7.63
C PRO A 141 0.83 1.40 6.33
N TYR A 142 0.11 1.59 5.22
CA TYR A 142 0.43 0.95 3.94
C TYR A 142 1.48 1.73 3.14
N TYR A 143 2.55 1.05 2.77
CA TYR A 143 3.60 1.57 1.90
C TYR A 143 3.27 1.28 0.42
N PRO A 144 3.68 2.18 -0.48
CA PRO A 144 4.44 3.44 -0.33
C PRO A 144 3.62 4.67 0.10
N ALA A 145 2.29 4.59 0.20
CA ALA A 145 1.40 5.74 0.41
C ALA A 145 1.49 6.38 1.83
N SER A 146 2.46 5.95 2.64
CA SER A 146 2.57 6.34 4.05
C SER A 146 3.39 7.61 4.23
N VAL A 147 2.84 8.57 4.98
CA VAL A 147 3.52 9.80 5.42
C VAL A 147 3.01 10.19 6.82
N ASN A 148 3.87 10.77 7.65
CA ASN A 148 3.46 11.31 8.96
C ASN A 148 2.74 12.64 8.74
N VAL A 149 1.41 12.61 8.73
CA VAL A 149 0.55 13.77 8.47
C VAL A 149 0.28 14.58 9.74
N LYS A 150 0.02 13.86 10.84
CA LYS A 150 -0.37 14.48 12.11
C LYS A 150 0.79 15.16 12.85
N GLY A 151 2.04 14.84 12.45
CA GLY A 151 3.22 15.24 13.22
C GLY A 151 3.36 14.48 14.55
N GLY A 152 4.43 14.74 15.29
CA GLY A 152 4.73 14.02 16.53
C GLY A 152 4.96 12.52 16.31
N THR A 153 4.80 11.75 17.40
CA THR A 153 5.06 10.29 17.38
C THR A 153 3.81 9.50 17.69
N GLY A 154 3.50 8.52 16.85
CA GLY A 154 2.38 7.60 17.02
C GLY A 154 2.56 6.29 16.26
N LEU A 155 1.68 5.33 16.53
CA LEU A 155 1.75 3.98 15.97
C LEU A 155 0.40 3.57 15.36
N SER A 156 0.47 2.95 14.20
CA SER A 156 -0.68 2.31 13.55
C SER A 156 -0.34 0.89 13.13
N ILE A 157 -1.37 0.06 12.95
CA ILE A 157 -1.22 -1.30 12.45
C ILE A 157 -2.06 -1.55 11.20
N ALA A 158 -1.61 -2.51 10.40
CA ALA A 158 -2.38 -3.15 9.32
C ALA A 158 -2.34 -4.67 9.51
N ILE A 159 -3.32 -5.38 8.97
CA ILE A 159 -3.49 -6.83 9.18
C ILE A 159 -3.60 -7.62 7.88
N LEU A 160 -3.24 -8.91 7.94
CA LEU A 160 -3.50 -9.91 6.92
C LEU A 160 -4.50 -10.91 7.49
N TYR A 161 -5.68 -11.04 6.85
CA TYR A 161 -6.76 -11.87 7.36
C TYR A 161 -7.63 -12.53 6.27
N ALA A 162 -7.20 -12.49 5.00
CA ALA A 162 -7.94 -13.12 3.91
C ALA A 162 -8.04 -14.64 4.12
N SER A 163 -6.94 -15.32 4.46
CA SER A 163 -6.94 -16.76 4.78
C SER A 163 -7.80 -17.10 6.00
N ASP A 164 -7.85 -16.24 7.01
CA ASP A 164 -8.74 -16.43 8.18
C ASP A 164 -10.22 -16.34 7.78
N LEU A 165 -10.57 -15.44 6.84
CA LEU A 165 -11.92 -15.38 6.27
C LEU A 165 -12.24 -16.59 5.40
N LEU A 166 -11.26 -17.16 4.70
CA LEU A 166 -11.45 -18.36 3.88
C LEU A 166 -11.62 -19.62 4.73
N SER A 167 -10.88 -19.76 5.81
CA SER A 167 -10.89 -20.96 6.66
C SER A 167 -12.08 -21.03 7.62
N SER A 168 -12.75 -19.91 7.90
CA SER A 168 -13.86 -19.85 8.83
C SER A 168 -15.22 -19.93 8.14
N SER A 169 -16.24 -20.45 8.84
CA SER A 169 -17.64 -20.50 8.43
C SER A 169 -18.49 -19.51 9.25
N GLY A 170 -19.70 -19.23 8.77
CA GLY A 170 -20.66 -18.36 9.45
C GLY A 170 -20.71 -16.94 8.88
N ASP A 171 -21.38 -16.06 9.60
CA ASP A 171 -21.67 -14.69 9.18
C ASP A 171 -20.42 -13.86 8.92
N LEU A 172 -20.31 -13.28 7.72
CA LEU A 172 -19.12 -12.55 7.25
C LEU A 172 -18.88 -11.30 8.11
N GLN A 173 -19.92 -10.55 8.45
CA GLN A 173 -19.82 -9.31 9.24
C GLN A 173 -19.23 -9.61 10.61
N ARG A 174 -19.75 -10.64 11.28
CA ARG A 174 -19.26 -11.07 12.59
C ARG A 174 -17.81 -11.50 12.55
N ARG A 175 -17.40 -12.20 11.49
CA ARG A 175 -16.02 -12.68 11.30
C ARG A 175 -15.05 -11.51 11.10
N ILE A 176 -15.38 -10.56 10.21
CA ILE A 176 -14.59 -9.35 10.01
C ILE A 176 -14.47 -8.58 11.32
N LYS A 177 -15.61 -8.32 12.01
CA LYS A 177 -15.62 -7.61 13.29
C LYS A 177 -14.71 -8.26 14.34
N ASN A 178 -14.76 -9.59 14.48
CA ASN A 178 -13.96 -10.30 15.48
C ASN A 178 -12.45 -10.23 15.15
N LEU A 179 -12.05 -10.45 13.87
CA LEU A 179 -10.66 -10.43 13.46
C LEU A 179 -10.06 -9.03 13.59
N VAL A 180 -10.74 -8.03 13.05
CA VAL A 180 -10.28 -6.64 13.09
C VAL A 180 -10.31 -6.08 14.51
N GLY A 181 -11.34 -6.39 15.30
CA GLY A 181 -11.44 -5.99 16.70
C GLY A 181 -10.32 -6.57 17.57
N LYS A 182 -9.98 -7.85 17.39
CA LYS A 182 -8.83 -8.47 18.06
C LYS A 182 -7.51 -7.78 17.68
N ALA A 183 -7.33 -7.48 16.40
CA ALA A 183 -6.13 -6.79 15.93
C ALA A 183 -6.04 -5.37 16.50
N ASN A 184 -7.16 -4.64 16.54
CA ASN A 184 -7.19 -3.29 17.11
C ASN A 184 -6.76 -3.28 18.58
N ALA A 185 -7.28 -4.22 19.40
CA ALA A 185 -6.87 -4.37 20.80
C ALA A 185 -5.37 -4.68 20.96
N ILE A 186 -4.79 -5.48 20.04
CA ILE A 186 -3.35 -5.72 20.00
C ILE A 186 -2.58 -4.44 19.68
N GLY A 187 -3.07 -3.60 18.76
CA GLY A 187 -2.46 -2.33 18.41
C GLY A 187 -2.48 -1.32 19.57
N GLU A 188 -3.60 -1.24 20.29
CA GLU A 188 -3.75 -0.42 21.50
C GLU A 188 -2.73 -0.84 22.57
N GLU A 189 -2.69 -2.14 22.93
CA GLU A 189 -1.73 -2.65 23.91
C GLU A 189 -0.27 -2.43 23.48
N LEU A 190 0.04 -2.66 22.21
CA LEU A 190 1.38 -2.40 21.67
C LEU A 190 1.78 -0.94 21.83
N SER A 191 0.86 0.00 21.56
CA SER A 191 1.13 1.43 21.70
C SER A 191 1.35 1.83 23.16
N GLU A 192 0.58 1.26 24.10
CA GLU A 192 0.77 1.46 25.55
C GLU A 192 2.16 0.97 25.99
N LEU A 193 2.54 -0.25 25.59
CA LEU A 193 3.84 -0.84 25.91
C LEU A 193 5.01 -0.02 25.31
N ALA A 194 4.83 0.52 24.13
CA ALA A 194 5.83 1.37 23.49
C ALA A 194 5.84 2.82 24.04
N GLY A 195 4.81 3.23 24.78
CA GLY A 195 4.65 4.59 25.30
C GLY A 195 4.50 5.63 24.19
N VAL A 196 3.68 5.31 23.16
CA VAL A 196 3.36 6.20 22.03
C VAL A 196 1.85 6.24 21.77
N GLU A 197 1.38 7.29 21.10
CA GLU A 197 -0.03 7.43 20.72
C GLU A 197 -0.45 6.27 19.79
N TYR A 198 -1.61 5.64 20.04
CA TYR A 198 -2.24 4.76 19.07
C TYR A 198 -3.06 5.57 18.07
N ARG A 199 -2.68 5.51 16.79
CA ARG A 199 -3.34 6.26 15.71
C ARG A 199 -4.41 5.47 14.96
N GLY A 200 -4.63 4.22 15.37
CA GLY A 200 -5.68 3.38 14.83
C GLY A 200 -5.19 2.25 13.94
N ILE A 201 -6.15 1.46 13.48
CA ILE A 201 -5.96 0.34 12.57
C ILE A 201 -6.36 0.72 11.15
N ASP A 202 -5.59 0.30 10.15
CA ASP A 202 -6.09 0.19 8.78
C ASP A 202 -6.64 -1.23 8.57
N ALA A 203 -7.97 -1.32 8.55
CA ALA A 203 -8.71 -2.57 8.44
C ALA A 203 -8.85 -3.07 7.00
N SER A 204 -8.09 -2.52 6.06
CA SER A 204 -8.13 -2.94 4.66
C SER A 204 -7.93 -4.45 4.52
N LEU A 205 -8.73 -5.06 3.64
CA LEU A 205 -8.54 -6.44 3.24
C LEU A 205 -7.52 -6.47 2.11
N SER A 206 -6.28 -6.86 2.44
CA SER A 206 -5.14 -6.86 1.53
C SER A 206 -4.56 -8.26 1.34
N PRO A 207 -4.03 -8.60 0.15
CA PRO A 207 -3.42 -9.91 -0.11
C PRO A 207 -1.94 -9.94 0.29
N TRP A 208 -1.39 -11.19 0.29
CA TRP A 208 0.05 -11.46 0.31
C TRP A 208 0.30 -12.82 -0.36
N GLY A 209 0.62 -12.81 -1.66
CA GLY A 209 0.82 -14.03 -2.45
C GLY A 209 -0.42 -14.92 -2.46
N GLN A 210 -0.33 -16.09 -1.84
CA GLN A 210 -1.42 -17.07 -1.73
C GLN A 210 -2.53 -16.67 -0.74
N ASP A 211 -2.28 -15.73 0.16
CA ASP A 211 -3.31 -15.12 1.02
C ASP A 211 -4.10 -14.09 0.22
N SER A 212 -5.01 -14.59 -0.63
CA SER A 212 -5.64 -13.87 -1.73
C SER A 212 -6.97 -13.22 -1.33
N VAL A 213 -7.12 -11.96 -1.66
CA VAL A 213 -8.38 -11.22 -1.55
C VAL A 213 -9.37 -11.66 -2.63
N VAL A 214 -8.89 -11.99 -3.82
CA VAL A 214 -9.72 -12.52 -4.90
C VAL A 214 -10.44 -13.79 -4.46
N LYS A 215 -9.76 -14.73 -3.80
CA LYS A 215 -10.40 -15.94 -3.24
C LYS A 215 -11.53 -15.62 -2.26
N VAL A 216 -11.35 -14.58 -1.43
CA VAL A 216 -12.42 -14.14 -0.50
C VAL A 216 -13.63 -13.63 -1.28
N ILE A 217 -13.41 -12.78 -2.29
CA ILE A 217 -14.48 -12.22 -3.13
C ILE A 217 -15.23 -13.35 -3.84
N GLU A 218 -14.53 -14.30 -4.45
CA GLU A 218 -15.12 -15.45 -5.13
C GLU A 218 -15.95 -16.33 -4.19
N LYS A 219 -15.42 -16.61 -2.99
CA LYS A 219 -16.13 -17.40 -1.97
C LYS A 219 -17.39 -16.70 -1.48
N VAL A 220 -17.32 -15.40 -1.21
CA VAL A 220 -18.47 -14.60 -0.72
C VAL A 220 -19.54 -14.46 -1.80
N GLY A 221 -19.12 -14.26 -3.05
CA GLY A 221 -20.05 -14.03 -4.17
C GLY A 221 -20.57 -15.31 -4.83
N GLY A 222 -19.91 -16.45 -4.63
CA GLY A 222 -20.19 -17.68 -5.39
C GLY A 222 -19.95 -17.53 -6.89
N LEU A 223 -18.98 -16.70 -7.29
CA LEU A 223 -18.68 -16.32 -8.68
C LEU A 223 -17.17 -16.37 -8.93
N ARG A 224 -16.75 -16.31 -10.20
CA ARG A 224 -15.35 -16.06 -10.53
C ARG A 224 -15.11 -14.55 -10.57
N PHE A 225 -13.98 -14.12 -10.01
CA PHE A 225 -13.58 -12.70 -10.01
C PHE A 225 -13.45 -12.18 -11.46
N GLY A 226 -14.09 -11.04 -11.72
CA GLY A 226 -14.20 -10.45 -13.06
C GLY A 226 -15.54 -10.73 -13.74
N GLU A 227 -16.37 -11.66 -13.24
CA GLU A 227 -17.75 -11.86 -13.68
C GLU A 227 -18.71 -10.79 -13.14
N LEU A 228 -19.90 -10.71 -13.71
CA LEU A 228 -20.98 -9.85 -13.19
C LEU A 228 -21.29 -10.23 -11.74
N GLY A 229 -21.41 -9.22 -10.88
CA GLY A 229 -21.58 -9.40 -9.44
C GLY A 229 -20.30 -9.13 -8.65
N THR A 230 -19.10 -9.20 -9.23
CA THR A 230 -17.82 -8.90 -8.55
C THR A 230 -17.85 -7.53 -7.88
N LEU A 231 -18.31 -6.49 -8.60
CA LEU A 231 -18.43 -5.12 -8.07
C LEU A 231 -19.32 -5.05 -6.82
N ALA A 232 -20.46 -5.76 -6.84
CA ALA A 232 -21.40 -5.81 -5.72
C ALA A 232 -20.78 -6.46 -4.48
N VAL A 233 -19.99 -7.54 -4.66
CA VAL A 233 -19.29 -8.21 -3.56
C VAL A 233 -18.20 -7.33 -2.97
N ILE A 234 -17.41 -6.63 -3.80
CA ILE A 234 -16.44 -5.64 -3.34
C ILE A 234 -17.13 -4.57 -2.49
N GLY A 235 -18.21 -3.99 -3.01
CA GLY A 235 -19.00 -2.97 -2.30
C GLY A 235 -19.58 -3.49 -0.97
N LEU A 236 -20.04 -4.75 -0.92
CA LEU A 236 -20.51 -5.38 0.31
C LEU A 236 -19.41 -5.44 1.37
N ILE A 237 -18.25 -6.00 1.02
CA ILE A 237 -17.12 -6.17 1.97
C ILE A 237 -16.64 -4.81 2.47
N ASN A 238 -16.54 -3.81 1.58
CA ASN A 238 -16.14 -2.46 1.97
C ASN A 238 -17.12 -1.79 2.93
N ARG A 239 -18.43 -1.96 2.74
CA ARG A 239 -19.43 -1.48 3.72
C ARG A 239 -19.21 -2.13 5.09
N LEU A 240 -19.00 -3.46 5.14
CA LEU A 240 -18.75 -4.16 6.40
C LEU A 240 -17.48 -3.66 7.12
N ILE A 241 -16.42 -3.32 6.38
CA ILE A 241 -15.20 -2.72 6.93
C ILE A 241 -15.48 -1.29 7.41
N SER A 242 -16.22 -0.49 6.63
CA SER A 242 -16.49 0.91 6.97
C SER A 242 -17.37 1.06 8.22
N GLU A 243 -18.28 0.12 8.46
CA GLU A 243 -19.20 0.10 9.61
C GLU A 243 -18.57 -0.37 10.92
N LEU A 244 -17.30 -0.82 10.93
CA LEU A 244 -16.63 -1.22 12.16
C LEU A 244 -16.48 -0.04 13.12
N PRO A 245 -16.94 -0.15 14.38
CA PRO A 245 -16.89 0.94 15.36
C PRO A 245 -15.51 0.97 16.06
N LEU A 246 -14.45 1.25 15.30
CA LEU A 246 -13.06 1.24 15.76
C LEU A 246 -12.35 2.55 15.39
N SER A 247 -11.28 2.87 16.09
CA SER A 247 -10.35 3.92 15.68
C SER A 247 -9.61 3.49 14.43
N LYS A 248 -9.97 4.06 13.28
CA LYS A 248 -9.43 3.71 11.97
C LYS A 248 -8.50 4.80 11.45
N THR A 249 -7.47 4.37 10.72
CA THR A 249 -6.57 5.22 9.95
C THR A 249 -6.37 4.62 8.56
N GLY A 250 -5.98 5.39 7.57
CA GLY A 250 -5.66 4.91 6.23
C GLY A 250 -6.87 4.61 5.34
N PHE A 251 -6.74 3.60 4.49
CA PHE A 251 -7.70 3.32 3.42
C PHE A 251 -8.99 2.65 3.89
N ASN A 252 -8.90 1.57 4.67
CA ASN A 252 -10.03 0.76 5.16
C ASN A 252 -10.92 0.24 4.03
N GLU A 253 -10.31 -0.33 3.00
CA GLU A 253 -10.96 -0.81 1.79
C GLU A 253 -10.36 -2.15 1.34
N ILE A 254 -11.01 -2.83 0.40
CA ILE A 254 -10.39 -3.92 -0.35
C ILE A 254 -9.21 -3.37 -1.15
N MET A 255 -8.10 -4.10 -1.14
CA MET A 255 -6.92 -3.83 -1.95
C MET A 255 -6.71 -4.92 -2.99
N LEU A 256 -6.49 -4.52 -4.23
CA LEU A 256 -6.27 -5.42 -5.37
C LEU A 256 -4.92 -5.10 -6.06
N PRO A 257 -3.78 -5.18 -5.34
CA PRO A 257 -2.47 -5.02 -5.94
C PRO A 257 -2.16 -6.21 -6.85
N LEU A 258 -2.06 -5.98 -8.18
CA LEU A 258 -1.88 -7.06 -9.13
C LEU A 258 -0.66 -7.93 -8.81
N GLY A 259 0.46 -7.31 -8.49
CA GLY A 259 1.69 -8.04 -8.20
C GLY A 259 1.69 -8.83 -6.88
N GLU A 260 0.77 -8.54 -5.94
CA GLU A 260 0.76 -9.13 -4.60
C GLU A 260 -0.31 -10.21 -4.39
N ASP A 261 -1.24 -10.44 -5.35
CA ASP A 261 -2.31 -11.43 -5.26
C ASP A 261 -2.21 -12.45 -6.40
N ASP A 262 -1.88 -13.70 -6.09
CA ASP A 262 -1.65 -14.74 -7.09
C ASP A 262 -2.91 -15.10 -7.88
N GLU A 263 -4.10 -15.03 -7.27
CA GLU A 263 -5.35 -15.26 -7.99
C GLU A 263 -5.71 -14.09 -8.90
N LEU A 264 -5.41 -12.84 -8.50
CA LEU A 264 -5.61 -11.70 -9.38
C LEU A 264 -4.74 -11.81 -10.64
N LYS A 265 -3.46 -12.20 -10.49
CA LYS A 265 -2.58 -12.50 -11.63
C LYS A 265 -3.18 -13.57 -12.53
N ALA A 266 -3.72 -14.64 -11.94
CA ALA A 266 -4.38 -15.72 -12.69
C ALA A 266 -5.60 -15.19 -13.46
N ARG A 267 -6.46 -14.36 -12.86
CA ARG A 267 -7.65 -13.78 -13.51
C ARG A 267 -7.30 -12.82 -14.65
N PHE A 268 -6.19 -12.11 -14.54
CA PHE A 268 -5.64 -11.31 -15.66
C PHE A 268 -5.17 -12.22 -16.81
N ASN A 269 -4.41 -13.27 -16.51
CA ASN A 269 -3.93 -14.22 -17.50
C ASN A 269 -5.07 -14.97 -18.21
N ASP A 270 -6.15 -15.29 -17.49
CA ASP A 270 -7.38 -15.89 -18.02
C ASP A 270 -8.20 -14.91 -18.88
N GLY A 271 -7.87 -13.62 -18.88
CA GLY A 271 -8.63 -12.56 -19.56
C GLY A 271 -9.98 -12.23 -18.92
N LEU A 272 -10.24 -12.69 -17.68
CA LEU A 272 -11.45 -12.36 -16.94
C LEU A 272 -11.42 -10.93 -16.38
N VAL A 273 -10.23 -10.40 -16.14
CA VAL A 273 -9.98 -9.05 -15.65
C VAL A 273 -9.00 -8.34 -16.57
N ASP A 274 -9.20 -7.06 -16.75
CA ASP A 274 -8.30 -6.13 -17.41
C ASP A 274 -8.16 -4.86 -16.55
N LEU A 275 -7.29 -3.93 -16.96
CA LEU A 275 -7.05 -2.67 -16.25
C LEU A 275 -8.33 -1.82 -16.14
N PHE A 276 -9.17 -1.81 -17.17
CA PHE A 276 -10.40 -1.00 -17.18
C PHE A 276 -11.43 -1.53 -16.16
N LYS A 277 -11.49 -2.85 -15.97
CA LYS A 277 -12.28 -3.45 -14.88
C LYS A 277 -11.73 -3.07 -13.51
N LEU A 278 -10.39 -3.07 -13.32
CA LEU A 278 -9.81 -2.58 -12.05
C LEU A 278 -10.17 -1.12 -11.79
N ILE A 279 -10.06 -0.25 -12.80
CA ILE A 279 -10.48 1.16 -12.70
C ILE A 279 -11.97 1.23 -12.32
N SER A 280 -12.83 0.43 -12.94
CA SER A 280 -14.26 0.38 -12.57
C SER A 280 -14.47 -0.02 -11.10
N TYR A 281 -13.67 -0.95 -10.58
CA TYR A 281 -13.78 -1.37 -9.18
C TYR A 281 -13.35 -0.25 -8.20
N THR A 282 -12.45 0.66 -8.61
CA THR A 282 -12.06 1.80 -7.76
C THR A 282 -13.22 2.76 -7.47
N GLN A 283 -14.27 2.75 -8.30
CA GLN A 283 -15.48 3.57 -8.08
C GLN A 283 -16.28 3.14 -6.85
N VAL A 284 -16.20 1.87 -6.45
CA VAL A 284 -16.92 1.33 -5.29
C VAL A 284 -16.01 0.97 -4.12
N CYS A 285 -14.81 1.56 -4.04
CA CYS A 285 -13.93 1.41 -2.90
C CYS A 285 -12.87 0.31 -3.02
N VAL A 286 -12.06 0.33 -4.06
CA VAL A 286 -10.72 -0.28 -4.07
C VAL A 286 -9.71 0.82 -3.76
N ALA A 287 -8.69 0.54 -2.96
CA ALA A 287 -7.73 1.56 -2.50
C ALA A 287 -6.87 2.18 -3.62
N GLY A 288 -6.96 1.67 -4.87
CA GLY A 288 -6.31 2.26 -6.03
C GLY A 288 -5.86 1.24 -7.09
N ILE A 289 -5.03 1.68 -8.04
CA ILE A 289 -4.35 0.85 -9.04
C ILE A 289 -2.95 0.57 -8.53
N ASP A 290 -2.73 -0.64 -8.03
CA ASP A 290 -1.58 -0.94 -7.21
C ASP A 290 -0.75 -2.13 -7.74
N MET A 291 0.58 -2.00 -7.68
CA MET A 291 1.55 -3.03 -8.10
C MET A 291 1.31 -3.56 -9.51
N VAL A 292 0.93 -2.66 -10.45
CA VAL A 292 0.66 -3.02 -11.85
C VAL A 292 1.90 -2.82 -12.69
N PRO A 293 2.52 -3.90 -13.22
CA PRO A 293 3.61 -3.77 -14.19
C PRO A 293 3.07 -3.27 -15.54
N VAL A 294 3.75 -2.28 -16.13
CA VAL A 294 3.35 -1.62 -17.38
C VAL A 294 4.52 -1.53 -18.35
N PRO A 295 4.31 -1.57 -19.68
CA PRO A 295 5.38 -1.46 -20.65
C PRO A 295 6.08 -0.10 -20.57
N ILE A 296 7.40 -0.08 -20.63
CA ILE A 296 8.20 1.16 -20.67
C ILE A 296 7.78 2.05 -21.86
N SER A 297 7.42 1.46 -22.99
CA SER A 297 6.95 2.17 -24.18
C SER A 297 5.64 2.93 -23.98
N GLU A 298 4.85 2.57 -22.95
CA GLU A 298 3.53 3.16 -22.69
C GLU A 298 3.52 4.10 -21.47
N LEU A 299 4.66 4.40 -20.87
CA LEU A 299 4.75 5.29 -19.69
C LEU A 299 4.14 6.69 -19.93
N GLY A 300 4.11 7.16 -21.17
CA GLY A 300 3.45 8.42 -21.52
C GLY A 300 1.92 8.42 -21.29
N LEU A 301 1.27 7.24 -21.29
CA LEU A 301 -0.16 7.09 -21.04
C LEU A 301 -0.54 7.19 -19.56
N ILE A 302 0.43 7.14 -18.65
CA ILE A 302 0.19 7.24 -17.20
C ILE A 302 -0.51 8.55 -16.83
N LYS A 303 -0.23 9.64 -17.54
CA LYS A 303 -0.92 10.91 -17.32
C LYS A 303 -2.44 10.79 -17.51
N ASN A 304 -2.86 10.09 -18.57
CA ASN A 304 -4.28 9.85 -18.83
C ASN A 304 -4.90 8.95 -17.76
N LEU A 305 -4.17 7.92 -17.31
CA LEU A 305 -4.63 7.08 -16.18
C LEU A 305 -4.80 7.91 -14.89
N ILE A 306 -3.86 8.79 -14.56
CA ILE A 306 -3.97 9.69 -13.42
C ILE A 306 -5.18 10.62 -13.55
N LEU A 307 -5.38 11.18 -14.75
CA LEU A 307 -6.52 12.07 -15.03
C LEU A 307 -7.86 11.33 -14.82
N ASP A 308 -8.01 10.14 -15.39
CA ASP A 308 -9.22 9.31 -15.19
C ASP A 308 -9.45 8.96 -13.71
N LEU A 309 -8.40 8.59 -12.99
CA LEU A 309 -8.51 8.26 -11.55
C LEU A 309 -8.78 9.49 -10.69
N SER A 310 -8.35 10.69 -11.09
CA SER A 310 -8.70 11.94 -10.40
C SER A 310 -10.20 12.20 -10.50
N GLU A 311 -10.84 11.91 -11.65
CA GLU A 311 -12.31 11.99 -11.76
C GLU A 311 -13.01 10.95 -10.87
N VAL A 312 -12.46 9.73 -10.78
CA VAL A 312 -12.98 8.73 -9.84
C VAL A 312 -12.88 9.23 -8.40
N VAL A 313 -11.76 9.81 -7.99
CA VAL A 313 -11.59 10.41 -6.65
C VAL A 313 -12.62 11.49 -6.39
N ARG A 314 -12.84 12.38 -7.36
CA ARG A 314 -13.84 13.47 -7.25
C ARG A 314 -15.26 12.97 -7.02
N VAL A 315 -15.66 11.91 -7.73
CA VAL A 315 -17.01 11.30 -7.59
C VAL A 315 -17.12 10.44 -6.33
N LYS A 316 -16.08 9.65 -6.04
CA LYS A 316 -16.03 8.72 -4.89
C LYS A 316 -15.89 9.46 -3.56
N GLY A 317 -15.24 10.62 -3.53
CA GLY A 317 -14.94 11.39 -2.31
C GLY A 317 -13.94 10.68 -1.39
N ARG A 318 -13.04 9.83 -1.94
CA ARG A 318 -12.01 9.10 -1.18
C ARG A 318 -10.74 8.95 -1.99
N SER A 319 -9.62 9.01 -1.30
CA SER A 319 -8.29 8.96 -1.90
C SER A 319 -7.98 7.60 -2.54
N LEU A 320 -7.18 7.62 -3.60
CA LEU A 320 -6.70 6.44 -4.31
C LEU A 320 -5.17 6.46 -4.39
N GLY A 321 -4.56 5.26 -4.31
CA GLY A 321 -3.13 5.05 -4.55
C GLY A 321 -2.87 4.58 -5.99
N ILE A 322 -1.77 5.04 -6.59
CA ILE A 322 -1.27 4.54 -7.88
C ILE A 322 0.16 4.09 -7.70
N ARG A 323 0.43 2.79 -7.94
CA ARG A 323 1.78 2.22 -7.93
C ARG A 323 1.99 1.36 -9.17
N LEU A 324 2.81 1.85 -10.09
CA LEU A 324 3.11 1.20 -11.36
C LEU A 324 4.58 0.79 -11.40
N ILE A 325 4.86 -0.32 -12.09
CA ILE A 325 6.22 -0.86 -12.23
C ILE A 325 6.57 -0.91 -13.72
N PRO A 326 7.57 -0.13 -14.20
CA PRO A 326 7.98 -0.20 -15.59
C PRO A 326 8.61 -1.57 -15.89
N ALA A 327 8.20 -2.19 -17.01
CA ALA A 327 8.69 -3.49 -17.44
C ALA A 327 9.12 -3.47 -18.91
N ARG A 328 10.16 -4.24 -19.24
CA ARG A 328 10.73 -4.35 -20.60
C ARG A 328 10.16 -5.55 -21.36
N GLU A 329 9.73 -6.57 -20.65
CA GLU A 329 9.24 -7.84 -21.18
C GLU A 329 7.75 -8.03 -20.88
N THR A 330 7.17 -9.10 -21.36
CA THR A 330 5.75 -9.43 -21.15
C THR A 330 5.43 -9.92 -19.74
N GLY A 331 6.47 -10.19 -18.92
CA GLY A 331 6.38 -10.57 -17.51
C GLY A 331 7.55 -10.01 -16.72
N ILE A 332 7.35 -9.80 -15.42
CA ILE A 332 8.39 -9.34 -14.51
C ILE A 332 8.40 -10.18 -13.24
N ASP A 333 9.59 -10.49 -12.72
CA ASP A 333 9.74 -11.15 -11.43
C ASP A 333 9.79 -10.08 -10.33
N LEU A 334 8.84 -10.15 -9.39
CA LEU A 334 8.70 -9.19 -8.29
C LEU A 334 9.42 -9.64 -7.00
N GLY A 335 10.21 -10.71 -7.08
CA GLY A 335 10.98 -11.27 -5.97
C GLY A 335 10.30 -12.41 -5.24
N GLU A 336 10.96 -12.92 -4.19
CA GLU A 336 10.57 -14.16 -3.48
C GLU A 336 9.15 -14.14 -2.92
N ASP A 337 8.68 -12.99 -2.42
CA ASP A 337 7.34 -12.88 -1.83
C ASP A 337 6.20 -12.96 -2.86
N PHE A 338 6.44 -12.47 -4.09
CA PHE A 338 5.37 -12.24 -5.07
C PHE A 338 5.58 -12.95 -6.41
N GLY A 339 6.80 -13.40 -6.72
CA GLY A 339 7.11 -14.15 -7.93
C GLY A 339 6.78 -13.39 -9.22
N LYS A 340 6.45 -14.13 -10.28
CA LYS A 340 6.18 -13.54 -11.60
C LYS A 340 4.81 -12.88 -11.68
N SER A 341 4.77 -11.70 -12.31
CA SER A 341 3.55 -10.95 -12.61
C SER A 341 3.45 -10.65 -14.11
N PRO A 342 2.25 -10.68 -14.70
CA PRO A 342 2.04 -10.24 -16.07
C PRO A 342 2.25 -8.73 -16.18
N VAL A 343 2.63 -8.27 -17.36
CA VAL A 343 2.71 -6.86 -17.74
C VAL A 343 1.42 -6.47 -18.44
N ILE A 344 0.85 -5.34 -18.05
CA ILE A 344 -0.44 -4.88 -18.54
C ILE A 344 -0.26 -3.66 -19.44
N SER A 345 -0.72 -3.77 -20.68
CA SER A 345 -0.75 -2.63 -21.59
C SER A 345 -1.73 -1.57 -21.09
N LEU A 346 -1.27 -0.34 -20.93
CA LEU A 346 -2.12 0.81 -20.61
C LEU A 346 -3.05 1.18 -21.77
N LEU A 347 -2.64 0.85 -23.01
CA LEU A 347 -3.42 1.14 -24.20
C LEU A 347 -4.64 0.22 -24.32
N THR A 348 -4.47 -1.09 -24.06
CA THR A 348 -5.52 -2.09 -24.26
C THR A 348 -6.15 -2.58 -22.96
N GLY A 349 -5.54 -2.29 -21.81
CA GLY A 349 -5.92 -2.82 -20.50
C GLY A 349 -5.59 -4.29 -20.29
N LYS A 350 -5.05 -5.00 -21.29
CA LYS A 350 -4.86 -6.45 -21.28
C LYS A 350 -3.42 -6.85 -20.99
N VAL A 351 -3.26 -8.12 -20.62
CA VAL A 351 -1.93 -8.74 -20.49
C VAL A 351 -1.18 -8.63 -21.82
N LEU A 352 0.06 -8.15 -21.77
CA LEU A 352 0.95 -8.07 -22.91
C LEU A 352 1.39 -9.50 -23.30
N LYS A 353 1.28 -9.83 -24.59
CA LYS A 353 1.63 -11.16 -25.13
C LYS A 353 2.98 -11.13 -25.81
#